data_d0a764715c1fad396e08ef26d9393570
#
_entry.id   d0a764715c1fad396e08ef26d9393570
#
_cell.length_a   1.000
_cell.length_b   1.000
_cell.length_c   1.000
_cell.angle_alpha   90.00
_cell.angle_beta   90.00
_cell.angle_gamma   90.00
#
_symmetry.space_group_name_H-M   'P 1'
#
loop_
_entity.id
_entity.type
_entity.pdbx_description
1 polymer ?
#
loop_
_entity_poly.entity_id
_entity_poly.type
_entity_poly.pdbx_seq_one_letter_code
_entity_poly.pdbx_strand_id
1 'polypeptide(L)'
;MPKLARMFLLAAFAAVPAAAETAIPDLRGTWTGQSESIVLGRGNPHHRDQRAAEPRLSSVAFTMVIDKQEGRRFSGTFSSPKGNEKIIAVMSRSGTIFLVDDDGYTLGTMLAPNRMELCYMLQSPATRLASCTELTKQP
;
A
#
# COMPACT_ATOMS: atom_id res chain seq x y z
N MET A 1 56.28 -9.15 -50.57
CA MET A 1 55.27 -9.95 -49.89
C MET A 1 54.81 -9.19 -48.64
N PRO A 2 53.58 -8.61 -48.62
CA PRO A 2 53.08 -7.89 -47.42
C PRO A 2 52.44 -8.86 -46.41
N LYS A 3 52.85 -8.73 -45.15
CA LYS A 3 52.29 -9.48 -44.05
C LYS A 3 50.97 -8.81 -43.58
N LEU A 4 49.82 -9.52 -43.78
CA LEU A 4 48.53 -9.10 -43.20
C LEU A 4 48.57 -9.30 -41.66
N ALA A 5 48.52 -8.19 -40.92
CA ALA A 5 48.24 -8.23 -39.49
C ALA A 5 46.73 -8.42 -39.26
N ARG A 6 46.33 -9.54 -38.69
CA ARG A 6 44.94 -9.76 -38.25
C ARG A 6 44.75 -9.07 -36.89
N MET A 7 43.98 -8.02 -36.88
CA MET A 7 43.53 -7.31 -35.69
C MET A 7 42.33 -8.06 -35.09
N PHE A 8 42.51 -8.74 -33.96
CA PHE A 8 41.40 -9.34 -33.21
C PHE A 8 40.72 -8.26 -32.38
N LEU A 9 39.47 -7.95 -32.75
CA LEU A 9 38.60 -7.09 -31.97
C LEU A 9 38.03 -7.92 -30.80
N LEU A 10 38.52 -7.72 -29.58
CA LEU A 10 37.89 -8.25 -28.37
C LEU A 10 36.62 -7.43 -28.06
N ALA A 11 35.44 -7.99 -28.30
CA ALA A 11 34.20 -7.41 -27.82
C ALA A 11 34.05 -7.70 -26.31
N ALA A 12 34.21 -6.69 -25.47
CA ALA A 12 33.94 -6.77 -24.06
C ALA A 12 32.40 -6.75 -23.85
N PHE A 13 31.82 -7.89 -23.48
CA PHE A 13 30.45 -7.97 -23.02
C PHE A 13 30.38 -7.41 -21.59
N ALA A 14 29.83 -6.21 -21.43
CA ALA A 14 29.47 -5.67 -20.13
C ALA A 14 28.29 -6.46 -19.58
N ALA A 15 28.51 -7.27 -18.53
CA ALA A 15 27.43 -7.93 -17.79
C ALA A 15 26.61 -6.86 -17.06
N VAL A 16 25.35 -6.65 -17.48
CA VAL A 16 24.39 -5.84 -16.74
C VAL A 16 24.04 -6.59 -15.47
N PRO A 17 24.26 -6.03 -14.27
CA PRO A 17 23.87 -6.68 -13.03
C PRO A 17 22.35 -6.89 -13.05
N ALA A 18 21.89 -8.14 -12.90
CA ALA A 18 20.49 -8.45 -12.68
C ALA A 18 20.06 -7.77 -11.39
N ALA A 19 19.07 -6.86 -11.47
CA ALA A 19 18.49 -6.26 -10.27
C ALA A 19 17.96 -7.38 -9.38
N ALA A 20 18.49 -7.50 -8.17
CA ALA A 20 18.04 -8.50 -7.19
C ALA A 20 16.53 -8.26 -6.94
N GLU A 21 15.72 -9.29 -7.17
CA GLU A 21 14.29 -9.21 -6.85
C GLU A 21 14.15 -8.99 -5.34
N THR A 22 13.53 -7.87 -4.96
CA THR A 22 13.35 -7.52 -3.55
C THR A 22 12.54 -8.62 -2.87
N ALA A 23 13.06 -9.19 -1.78
CA ALA A 23 12.36 -10.23 -1.02
C ALA A 23 10.96 -9.74 -0.61
N ILE A 24 9.95 -10.59 -0.80
CA ILE A 24 8.58 -10.27 -0.41
C ILE A 24 8.50 -10.28 1.11
N PRO A 25 8.12 -9.16 1.77
CA PRO A 25 8.02 -9.12 3.22
C PRO A 25 6.87 -10.00 3.72
N ASP A 26 7.00 -10.57 4.90
CA ASP A 26 5.88 -11.20 5.63
C ASP A 26 5.05 -10.10 6.30
N LEU A 27 3.87 -9.85 5.75
CA LEU A 27 2.95 -8.82 6.23
C LEU A 27 1.94 -9.35 7.25
N ARG A 28 1.86 -10.68 7.47
CA ARG A 28 0.90 -11.28 8.40
C ARG A 28 1.10 -10.75 9.81
N GLY A 29 -0.02 -10.58 10.54
CA GLY A 29 -0.06 -10.07 11.90
C GLY A 29 -0.91 -8.83 12.05
N THR A 30 -0.78 -8.17 13.19
CA THR A 30 -1.56 -7.00 13.57
C THR A 30 -0.75 -5.72 13.33
N TRP A 31 -1.41 -4.75 12.73
CA TRP A 31 -0.85 -3.43 12.41
C TRP A 31 -1.77 -2.36 12.99
N THR A 32 -1.23 -1.34 13.62
CA THR A 32 -2.02 -0.25 14.23
C THR A 32 -1.49 1.11 13.83
N GLY A 33 -2.39 2.08 13.74
CA GLY A 33 -2.03 3.45 13.41
C GLY A 33 -3.19 4.42 13.55
N GLN A 34 -2.88 5.69 13.35
CA GLN A 34 -3.84 6.79 13.39
C GLN A 34 -3.91 7.42 12.01
N SER A 35 -5.12 7.62 11.49
CA SER A 35 -5.29 8.26 10.20
C SER A 35 -5.24 9.78 10.28
N GLU A 36 -4.79 10.39 9.18
CA GLU A 36 -5.01 11.78 8.86
C GLU A 36 -5.95 11.83 7.65
N SER A 37 -7.15 12.38 7.85
CA SER A 37 -8.24 12.32 6.88
C SER A 37 -8.87 13.67 6.63
N ILE A 38 -9.36 13.85 5.40
CA ILE A 38 -10.24 14.96 5.03
C ILE A 38 -11.52 14.39 4.38
N VAL A 39 -12.66 14.85 4.84
CA VAL A 39 -13.99 14.30 4.49
C VAL A 39 -14.93 15.42 4.06
N LEU A 40 -15.63 15.18 2.95
CA LEU A 40 -16.74 16.01 2.49
C LEU A 40 -17.97 15.12 2.27
N GLY A 41 -19.13 15.55 2.77
CA GLY A 41 -20.39 14.81 2.65
C GLY A 41 -20.63 13.86 3.81
N ARG A 42 -21.18 12.65 3.52
CA ARG A 42 -21.65 11.72 4.56
C ARG A 42 -20.54 10.96 5.31
N GLY A 43 -19.35 10.88 4.75
CA GLY A 43 -18.33 9.95 5.21
C GLY A 43 -18.64 8.49 4.84
N ASN A 44 -17.71 7.58 5.16
CA ASN A 44 -17.86 6.14 5.05
C ASN A 44 -18.19 5.52 6.45
N PRO A 45 -18.30 4.18 6.61
CA PRO A 45 -18.56 3.56 7.91
C PRO A 45 -17.66 4.02 9.05
N HIS A 46 -16.39 4.31 8.77
CA HIS A 46 -15.42 4.77 9.79
C HIS A 46 -15.53 6.27 10.10
N HIS A 47 -16.15 7.07 9.23
CA HIS A 47 -16.27 8.53 9.33
C HIS A 47 -17.72 9.02 9.32
N ARG A 48 -18.70 8.17 9.64
CA ARG A 48 -20.14 8.43 9.45
C ARG A 48 -20.75 9.57 10.30
N ASP A 49 -20.10 10.00 11.37
CA ASP A 49 -20.59 11.11 12.23
C ASP A 49 -20.33 12.47 11.61
N GLN A 50 -19.94 12.50 10.39
CA GLN A 50 -19.32 13.65 9.77
C GLN A 50 -20.08 14.10 8.51
N ARG A 51 -21.37 14.39 8.64
CA ARG A 51 -22.07 15.12 7.57
C ARG A 51 -21.62 16.57 7.55
N ALA A 52 -21.00 17.00 6.46
CA ALA A 52 -20.59 18.37 6.28
C ALA A 52 -20.76 18.85 4.84
N ALA A 53 -21.27 20.06 4.71
CA ALA A 53 -21.28 20.80 3.45
C ALA A 53 -19.86 21.26 3.04
N GLU A 54 -18.99 21.45 4.03
CA GLU A 54 -17.60 21.88 3.87
C GLU A 54 -16.62 20.76 4.22
N PRO A 55 -15.42 20.72 3.63
CA PRO A 55 -14.38 19.76 3.98
C PRO A 55 -13.99 19.83 5.45
N ARG A 56 -13.83 18.69 6.10
CA ARG A 56 -13.44 18.57 7.51
C ARG A 56 -12.29 17.63 7.71
N LEU A 57 -11.43 17.98 8.65
CA LEU A 57 -10.37 17.12 9.13
C LEU A 57 -10.93 16.06 10.08
N SER A 58 -10.38 14.86 9.99
CA SER A 58 -10.75 13.72 10.83
C SER A 58 -9.53 12.87 11.11
N SER A 59 -9.53 12.22 12.27
CA SER A 59 -8.50 11.28 12.64
C SER A 59 -9.15 10.09 13.33
N VAL A 60 -8.81 8.89 12.91
CA VAL A 60 -9.41 7.64 13.38
C VAL A 60 -8.29 6.64 13.67
N ALA A 61 -8.36 5.98 14.83
CA ALA A 61 -7.48 4.87 15.15
C ALA A 61 -7.89 3.63 14.35
N PHE A 62 -6.94 3.01 13.65
CA PHE A 62 -7.14 1.81 12.87
C PHE A 62 -6.30 0.64 13.36
N THR A 63 -6.87 -0.54 13.23
CA THR A 63 -6.20 -1.82 13.37
C THR A 63 -6.42 -2.63 12.10
N MET A 64 -5.33 -3.07 11.46
CA MET A 64 -5.37 -3.99 10.33
C MET A 64 -4.80 -5.34 10.77
N VAL A 65 -5.55 -6.41 10.55
CA VAL A 65 -5.09 -7.77 10.76
C VAL A 65 -4.95 -8.45 9.40
N ILE A 66 -3.73 -8.80 9.03
CA ILE A 66 -3.45 -9.62 7.84
C ILE A 66 -3.36 -11.06 8.30
N ASP A 67 -4.36 -11.87 7.95
CA ASP A 67 -4.50 -13.27 8.38
C ASP A 67 -3.97 -14.26 7.33
N LYS A 68 -3.95 -13.87 6.05
CA LYS A 68 -3.47 -14.71 4.95
C LYS A 68 -2.53 -13.95 4.04
N GLN A 69 -1.46 -14.62 3.63
CA GLN A 69 -0.56 -14.14 2.59
C GLN A 69 -0.03 -15.29 1.76
N GLU A 70 -0.09 -15.15 0.44
CA GLU A 70 0.52 -16.05 -0.53
C GLU A 70 1.32 -15.23 -1.55
N GLY A 71 2.62 -15.25 -1.39
CA GLY A 71 3.51 -14.40 -2.16
C GLY A 71 3.15 -12.91 -1.96
N ARG A 72 2.82 -12.23 -3.06
CA ARG A 72 2.47 -10.80 -3.05
C ARG A 72 1.00 -10.50 -2.75
N ARG A 73 0.15 -11.53 -2.61
CA ARG A 73 -1.28 -11.41 -2.36
C ARG A 73 -1.58 -11.64 -0.89
N PHE A 74 -2.41 -10.79 -0.30
CA PHE A 74 -2.81 -10.95 1.09
C PHE A 74 -4.26 -10.49 1.31
N SER A 75 -4.83 -10.95 2.42
CA SER A 75 -6.17 -10.59 2.86
C SER A 75 -6.23 -10.45 4.37
N GLY A 76 -7.28 -9.80 4.84
CA GLY A 76 -7.46 -9.58 6.25
C GLY A 76 -8.68 -8.74 6.58
N THR A 77 -8.58 -8.02 7.69
CA THR A 77 -9.64 -7.13 8.18
C THR A 77 -9.03 -5.79 8.56
N PHE A 78 -9.69 -4.70 8.16
CA PHE A 78 -9.39 -3.34 8.58
C PHE A 78 -10.48 -2.87 9.54
N SER A 79 -10.11 -2.38 10.71
CA SER A 79 -11.04 -2.11 11.81
C SER A 79 -10.81 -0.74 12.41
N SER A 80 -11.90 -0.10 12.87
CA SER A 80 -11.89 1.07 13.73
C SER A 80 -12.91 0.89 14.86
N PRO A 81 -13.00 1.81 15.84
CA PRO A 81 -14.06 1.77 16.86
C PRO A 81 -15.50 1.80 16.28
N LYS A 82 -15.65 2.19 15.01
CA LYS A 82 -16.95 2.36 14.35
C LYS A 82 -17.36 1.22 13.43
N GLY A 83 -16.45 0.30 13.10
CA GLY A 83 -16.73 -0.84 12.23
C GLY A 83 -15.48 -1.57 11.75
N ASN A 84 -15.72 -2.62 11.00
CA ASN A 84 -14.68 -3.40 10.35
C ASN A 84 -15.08 -3.74 8.91
N GLU A 85 -14.10 -3.95 8.06
CA GLU A 85 -14.23 -4.28 6.66
C GLU A 85 -13.25 -5.37 6.26
N LYS A 86 -13.65 -6.22 5.33
CA LYS A 86 -12.73 -7.18 4.73
C LYS A 86 -11.85 -6.48 3.72
N ILE A 87 -10.59 -6.86 3.69
CA ILE A 87 -9.63 -6.35 2.72
C ILE A 87 -9.00 -7.47 1.92
N ILE A 88 -8.76 -7.20 0.65
CA ILE A 88 -7.90 -7.99 -0.23
C ILE A 88 -6.85 -7.07 -0.85
N ALA A 89 -5.64 -7.57 -1.02
CA ALA A 89 -4.55 -6.75 -1.52
C ALA A 89 -3.53 -7.54 -2.34
N VAL A 90 -2.81 -6.79 -3.16
CA VAL A 90 -1.64 -7.29 -3.89
C VAL A 90 -0.51 -6.26 -3.83
N MET A 91 0.71 -6.73 -3.62
CA MET A 91 1.90 -5.92 -3.75
C MET A 91 2.46 -6.04 -5.18
N SER A 92 2.72 -4.92 -5.82
CA SER A 92 3.38 -4.88 -7.13
C SER A 92 4.85 -5.33 -7.03
N ARG A 93 5.50 -5.54 -8.18
CA ARG A 93 6.95 -5.83 -8.23
C ARG A 93 7.80 -4.64 -7.74
N SER A 94 7.28 -3.42 -7.87
CA SER A 94 7.91 -2.20 -7.36
C SER A 94 7.66 -1.95 -5.86
N GLY A 95 6.90 -2.82 -5.16
CA GLY A 95 6.60 -2.70 -3.74
C GLY A 95 5.35 -1.88 -3.42
N THR A 96 4.64 -1.34 -4.42
CA THR A 96 3.36 -0.65 -4.19
C THR A 96 2.28 -1.63 -3.78
N ILE A 97 1.56 -1.33 -2.71
CA ILE A 97 0.41 -2.09 -2.23
C ILE A 97 -0.86 -1.51 -2.86
N PHE A 98 -1.65 -2.36 -3.49
CA PHE A 98 -2.99 -2.08 -3.99
C PHE A 98 -3.97 -2.87 -3.14
N LEU A 99 -4.85 -2.18 -2.43
CA LEU A 99 -5.81 -2.79 -1.51
C LEU A 99 -7.20 -2.26 -1.84
N VAL A 100 -8.19 -3.14 -1.76
CA VAL A 100 -9.60 -2.80 -1.88
C VAL A 100 -10.38 -3.36 -0.70
N ASP A 101 -11.40 -2.65 -0.32
CA ASP A 101 -12.39 -2.99 0.68
C ASP A 101 -13.82 -2.87 0.10
N ASP A 102 -14.84 -2.70 0.94
CA ASP A 102 -16.24 -2.72 0.51
C ASP A 102 -16.65 -1.46 -0.27
N ASP A 103 -15.99 -0.33 -0.08
CA ASP A 103 -16.46 0.95 -0.63
C ASP A 103 -15.36 1.83 -1.25
N GLY A 104 -14.09 1.41 -1.19
CA GLY A 104 -12.99 2.21 -1.71
C GLY A 104 -11.77 1.42 -2.14
N TYR A 105 -10.69 2.15 -2.35
CA TYR A 105 -9.39 1.58 -2.69
C TYR A 105 -8.26 2.35 -2.02
N THR A 106 -7.21 1.63 -1.74
CA THR A 106 -6.04 2.12 -1.02
C THR A 106 -4.78 1.86 -1.83
N LEU A 107 -3.93 2.87 -1.91
CA LEU A 107 -2.54 2.73 -2.33
C LEU A 107 -1.65 2.75 -1.10
N GLY A 108 -0.64 1.89 -1.07
CA GLY A 108 0.28 1.85 0.05
C GLY A 108 1.72 1.55 -0.33
N THR A 109 2.60 1.80 0.62
CA THR A 109 4.03 1.50 0.49
C THR A 109 4.61 1.09 1.84
N MET A 110 5.63 0.24 1.80
CA MET A 110 6.43 -0.06 2.99
C MET A 110 7.40 1.09 3.26
N LEU A 111 7.33 1.68 4.44
CA LEU A 111 8.29 2.69 4.93
C LEU A 111 9.49 2.03 5.62
N ALA A 112 9.27 0.87 6.24
CA ALA A 112 10.26 0.03 6.90
C ALA A 112 9.71 -1.41 7.00
N PRO A 113 10.49 -2.42 7.39
CA PRO A 113 10.00 -3.80 7.52
C PRO A 113 8.77 -3.97 8.44
N ASN A 114 8.61 -3.07 9.42
CA ASN A 114 7.51 -3.06 10.39
C ASN A 114 6.65 -1.79 10.32
N ARG A 115 6.77 -0.98 9.26
CA ARG A 115 5.98 0.23 9.05
C ARG A 115 5.52 0.32 7.60
N MET A 116 4.25 0.65 7.40
CA MET A 116 3.69 0.95 6.09
C MET A 116 2.80 2.18 6.15
N GLU A 117 2.67 2.86 5.03
CA GLU A 117 1.67 3.90 4.83
C GLU A 117 0.62 3.41 3.86
N LEU A 118 -0.64 3.59 4.21
CA LEU A 118 -1.80 3.28 3.38
C LEU A 118 -2.62 4.55 3.18
N CYS A 119 -2.83 4.95 1.92
CA CYS A 119 -3.63 6.11 1.56
C CYS A 119 -4.91 5.66 0.85
N TYR A 120 -6.02 5.82 1.54
CA TYR A 120 -7.38 5.45 1.11
C TYR A 120 -8.07 6.57 0.38
N MET A 121 -8.81 6.23 -0.65
CA MET A 121 -9.60 7.16 -1.44
C MET A 121 -11.00 6.60 -1.70
N LEU A 122 -12.01 7.43 -1.41
CA LEU A 122 -13.41 7.16 -1.73
C LEU A 122 -14.01 8.36 -2.46
N GLN A 123 -14.66 8.07 -3.59
CA GLN A 123 -15.49 9.04 -4.29
C GLN A 123 -16.83 8.42 -4.62
N SER A 124 -17.89 9.02 -4.11
CA SER A 124 -19.28 8.70 -4.44
C SER A 124 -20.09 9.99 -4.60
N PRO A 125 -21.33 9.93 -5.10
CA PRO A 125 -22.20 11.11 -5.17
C PRO A 125 -22.43 11.80 -3.81
N ALA A 126 -22.34 11.05 -2.70
CA ALA A 126 -22.64 11.52 -1.36
C ALA A 126 -21.40 11.78 -0.49
N THR A 127 -20.21 11.33 -0.91
CA THR A 127 -19.01 11.34 -0.08
C THR A 127 -17.75 11.50 -0.93
N ARG A 128 -16.84 12.34 -0.45
CA ARG A 128 -15.44 12.36 -0.87
C ARG A 128 -14.58 12.24 0.37
N LEU A 129 -13.62 11.32 0.34
CA LEU A 129 -12.72 11.07 1.45
C LEU A 129 -11.33 10.76 0.91
N ALA A 130 -10.34 11.41 1.49
CA ALA A 130 -8.94 11.08 1.33
C ALA A 130 -8.32 10.93 2.73
N SER A 131 -7.58 9.84 2.94
CA SER A 131 -7.05 9.48 4.26
C SER A 131 -5.74 8.75 4.09
N CYS A 132 -4.69 9.16 4.79
CA CYS A 132 -3.46 8.37 4.91
C CYS A 132 -3.30 7.91 6.36
N THR A 133 -2.82 6.69 6.53
CA THR A 133 -2.57 6.06 7.83
C THR A 133 -1.20 5.42 7.81
N GLU A 134 -0.31 5.86 8.66
CA GLU A 134 0.92 5.13 8.95
C GLU A 134 0.62 4.03 9.95
N LEU A 135 0.88 2.78 9.57
CA LEU A 135 0.64 1.58 10.37
C LEU A 135 1.97 0.99 10.84
N THR A 136 2.05 0.64 12.11
CA THR A 136 3.18 -0.07 12.72
C THR A 136 2.77 -1.48 13.08
N LYS A 137 3.59 -2.47 12.69
CA LYS A 137 3.39 -3.89 13.02
C LYS A 137 3.59 -4.10 14.50
N GLN A 138 2.64 -4.77 15.12
CA GLN A 138 2.72 -5.15 16.53
C GLN A 138 3.59 -6.40 16.71
N PRO A 139 4.27 -6.54 17.86
CA PRO A 139 5.07 -7.72 18.19
C PRO A 139 4.29 -9.05 18.15
#